data_09c971c059942e1750136246e03acb4d
#
_entry.id   09c971c059942e1750136246e03acb4d
#
_cell.length_a   1.000
_cell.length_b   1.000
_cell.length_c   1.000
_cell.angle_alpha   90.00
_cell.angle_beta   90.00
_cell.angle_gamma   90.00
#
_symmetry.space_group_name_H-M   'P 1'
#
loop_
_entity.id
_entity.type
_entity.pdbx_description
1 polymer ?
#
loop_
_entity_poly.entity_id
_entity_poly.type
_entity_poly.pdbx_seq_one_letter_code
_entity_poly.pdbx_strand_id
1 'polypeptide(L)'
;MSTPLGQWLMSEAPLSRRQAVLGSLYRGVRAIFANPTALAGLFIVALLVVMAVFAPWFAMGQSPLSQDLAQRLAAPSPEHWFGTDELGRDIYARTLYGARVTLTIVVLVSVVVVPIGLAVGTVAGYFGGWVDAVLMRVTDIFLAFPRLVLALAFAAALGPGIENAVIAISLTSWPAYARIARSETLAIARSDFIQSVVLQGASTGRILFRHVVPLCLSSVIVRLTLDMAGIILTAAGLGFLGLGAQPPTAEWGAMVSSGRDVILDQWWVATIPGLAIFIVSLGFNLLGDGLRDVFDPKSR
;
A
#
# COMPACT_ATOMS: atom_id res chain seq x y z
N MET A 1 18.25 -22.48 22.10
CA MET A 1 17.34 -23.27 22.95
C MET A 1 15.93 -22.68 22.76
N SER A 2 15.01 -23.42 22.14
CA SER A 2 13.62 -22.98 21.98
C SER A 2 12.90 -23.09 23.34
N THR A 3 12.24 -22.03 23.78
CA THR A 3 11.40 -22.04 24.97
C THR A 3 10.27 -23.09 24.79
N PRO A 4 9.73 -23.68 25.86
CA PRO A 4 8.61 -24.65 25.74
C PRO A 4 7.41 -24.08 24.99
N LEU A 5 7.19 -22.78 25.05
CA LEU A 5 6.19 -22.06 24.26
C LEU A 5 6.52 -22.06 22.75
N GLY A 6 7.80 -21.94 22.39
CA GLY A 6 8.24 -22.00 20.98
C GLY A 6 8.04 -23.39 20.37
N GLN A 7 8.28 -24.46 21.14
CA GLN A 7 8.03 -25.85 20.69
C GLN A 7 6.53 -26.11 20.52
N TRP A 8 5.69 -25.60 21.42
CA TRP A 8 4.24 -25.70 21.32
C TRP A 8 3.69 -24.97 20.07
N LEU A 9 4.22 -23.79 19.75
CA LEU A 9 3.83 -23.01 18.56
C LEU A 9 4.36 -23.60 17.25
N MET A 10 5.43 -24.38 17.29
CA MET A 10 6.05 -25.00 16.11
C MET A 10 5.53 -26.44 15.82
N SER A 11 4.59 -26.95 16.63
CA SER A 11 4.02 -28.28 16.44
C SER A 11 3.37 -28.42 15.06
N GLU A 12 3.73 -29.46 14.32
CA GLU A 12 3.14 -29.79 13.00
C GLU A 12 1.71 -30.31 13.12
N ALA A 13 1.34 -30.89 14.29
CA ALA A 13 0.02 -31.37 14.59
C ALA A 13 -0.61 -30.54 15.74
N PRO A 14 -1.25 -29.39 15.43
CA PRO A 14 -1.86 -28.56 16.46
C PRO A 14 -3.07 -29.24 17.10
N LEU A 15 -3.10 -29.29 18.43
CA LEU A 15 -4.19 -29.90 19.22
C LEU A 15 -5.43 -29.00 19.30
N SER A 16 -5.35 -27.75 18.89
CA SER A 16 -6.47 -26.81 18.92
C SER A 16 -6.40 -25.78 17.76
N ARG A 17 -7.59 -25.25 17.38
CA ARG A 17 -7.67 -24.16 16.38
C ARG A 17 -6.87 -22.93 16.78
N ARG A 18 -6.83 -22.59 18.07
CA ARG A 18 -6.04 -21.45 18.59
C ARG A 18 -4.55 -21.71 18.43
N GLN A 19 -4.08 -22.92 18.72
CA GLN A 19 -2.68 -23.31 18.52
C GLN A 19 -2.30 -23.24 17.03
N ALA A 20 -3.14 -23.72 16.13
CA ALA A 20 -2.92 -23.65 14.69
C ALA A 20 -2.75 -22.20 14.20
N VAL A 21 -3.64 -21.30 14.63
CA VAL A 21 -3.59 -19.87 14.26
C VAL A 21 -2.35 -19.19 14.86
N LEU A 22 -2.09 -19.36 16.14
CA LEU A 22 -0.92 -18.77 16.80
C LEU A 22 0.39 -19.35 16.25
N GLY A 23 0.43 -20.64 15.96
CA GLY A 23 1.57 -21.29 15.34
C GLY A 23 1.85 -20.81 13.92
N SER A 24 0.81 -20.60 13.11
CA SER A 24 0.98 -20.04 11.77
C SER A 24 1.48 -18.58 11.80
N LEU A 25 0.94 -17.75 12.71
CA LEU A 25 1.41 -16.39 12.95
C LEU A 25 2.88 -16.36 13.41
N TYR A 26 3.23 -17.22 14.38
CA TYR A 26 4.59 -17.29 14.89
C TYR A 26 5.60 -17.70 13.80
N ARG A 27 5.25 -18.73 12.99
CA ARG A 27 6.07 -19.14 11.85
C ARG A 27 6.22 -18.01 10.82
N GLY A 28 5.12 -17.31 10.49
CA GLY A 28 5.16 -16.16 9.58
C GLY A 28 6.06 -15.03 10.08
N VAL A 29 5.90 -14.63 11.35
CA VAL A 29 6.73 -13.59 11.98
C VAL A 29 8.19 -14.03 11.99
N ARG A 30 8.50 -15.25 12.41
CA ARG A 30 9.87 -15.77 12.42
C ARG A 30 10.48 -15.80 11.01
N ALA A 31 9.72 -16.17 10.00
CA ALA A 31 10.19 -16.18 8.62
C ALA A 31 10.49 -14.77 8.09
N ILE A 32 9.68 -13.76 8.45
CA ILE A 32 9.97 -12.35 8.14
C ILE A 32 11.29 -11.92 8.78
N PHE A 33 11.50 -12.22 10.07
CA PHE A 33 12.73 -11.87 10.77
C PHE A 33 13.96 -12.66 10.28
N ALA A 34 13.78 -13.80 9.66
CA ALA A 34 14.84 -14.60 9.05
C ALA A 34 15.21 -14.12 7.63
N ASN A 35 14.34 -13.36 6.98
CA ASN A 35 14.58 -12.83 5.63
C ASN A 35 15.08 -11.38 5.74
N PRO A 36 16.35 -11.10 5.36
CA PRO A 36 16.94 -9.77 5.52
C PRO A 36 16.24 -8.70 4.66
N THR A 37 15.71 -9.05 3.49
CA THR A 37 14.98 -8.12 2.63
C THR A 37 13.65 -7.73 3.25
N ALA A 38 12.89 -8.70 3.78
CA ALA A 38 11.65 -8.46 4.52
C ALA A 38 11.90 -7.59 5.76
N LEU A 39 12.99 -7.86 6.49
CA LEU A 39 13.35 -7.10 7.70
C LEU A 39 13.71 -5.66 7.37
N ALA A 40 14.50 -5.42 6.32
CA ALA A 40 14.84 -4.07 5.86
C ALA A 40 13.58 -3.30 5.43
N GLY A 41 12.70 -3.93 4.64
CA GLY A 41 11.44 -3.35 4.23
C GLY A 41 10.52 -3.03 5.43
N LEU A 42 10.38 -3.97 6.36
CA LEU A 42 9.62 -3.78 7.59
C LEU A 42 10.16 -2.61 8.43
N PHE A 43 11.48 -2.50 8.56
CA PHE A 43 12.12 -1.40 9.29
C PHE A 43 11.77 -0.03 8.67
N ILE A 44 11.88 0.10 7.34
CA ILE A 44 11.56 1.36 6.64
C ILE A 44 10.08 1.70 6.79
N VAL A 45 9.19 0.71 6.61
CA VAL A 45 7.73 0.93 6.75
C VAL A 45 7.37 1.26 8.21
N ALA A 46 7.97 0.59 9.19
CA ALA A 46 7.76 0.90 10.60
C ALA A 46 8.25 2.32 10.93
N LEU A 47 9.41 2.73 10.40
CA LEU A 47 9.92 4.09 10.55
C LEU A 47 8.95 5.11 9.95
N LEU A 48 8.41 4.87 8.76
CA LEU A 48 7.37 5.72 8.15
C LEU A 48 6.15 5.87 9.07
N VAL A 49 5.65 4.76 9.63
CA VAL A 49 4.49 4.77 10.54
C VAL A 49 4.82 5.58 11.79
N VAL A 50 5.99 5.37 12.39
CA VAL A 50 6.45 6.12 13.56
C VAL A 50 6.57 7.61 13.24
N MET A 51 7.20 7.98 12.12
CA MET A 51 7.28 9.37 11.66
C MET A 51 5.90 9.99 11.46
N ALA A 52 4.98 9.28 10.84
CA ALA A 52 3.63 9.77 10.59
C ALA A 52 2.82 9.96 11.88
N VAL A 53 2.87 9.01 12.81
CA VAL A 53 2.14 9.06 14.08
C VAL A 53 2.70 10.14 14.98
N PHE A 54 4.02 10.18 15.14
CA PHE A 54 4.73 11.07 16.04
C PHE A 54 5.27 12.34 15.34
N ALA A 55 4.77 12.69 14.14
CA ALA A 55 5.20 13.87 13.40
C ALA A 55 5.24 15.16 14.25
N PRO A 56 4.23 15.50 15.10
CA PRO A 56 4.29 16.70 15.92
C PRO A 56 5.43 16.70 16.93
N TRP A 57 5.82 15.51 17.40
CA TRP A 57 6.91 15.36 18.38
C TRP A 57 8.27 15.51 17.71
N PHE A 58 8.47 14.81 16.59
CA PHE A 58 9.71 14.89 15.83
C PHE A 58 9.93 16.26 15.17
N ALA A 59 8.86 16.96 14.82
CA ALA A 59 8.95 18.34 14.30
C ALA A 59 9.36 19.38 15.35
N MET A 60 9.60 18.97 16.62
CA MET A 60 10.08 19.85 17.70
C MET A 60 9.30 21.16 17.86
N GLY A 61 7.98 21.10 17.66
CA GLY A 61 7.10 22.26 17.72
C GLY A 61 7.06 23.11 16.43
N GLN A 62 7.86 22.79 15.43
CA GLN A 62 7.77 23.47 14.14
C GLN A 62 6.50 23.07 13.41
N SER A 63 5.73 24.08 12.98
CA SER A 63 4.52 23.86 12.18
C SER A 63 4.90 23.67 10.70
N PRO A 64 4.34 22.65 10.01
CA PRO A 64 4.54 22.48 8.56
C PRO A 64 3.90 23.59 7.73
N LEU A 65 3.13 24.47 8.37
CA LEU A 65 2.38 25.56 7.73
C LEU A 65 2.96 26.93 8.04
N SER A 66 3.83 27.07 9.04
CA SER A 66 4.44 28.34 9.44
C SER A 66 5.30 28.86 8.30
N GLN A 67 5.03 30.09 7.88
CA GLN A 67 5.75 30.78 6.81
C GLN A 67 6.64 31.88 7.40
N ASP A 68 7.89 31.92 6.95
CA ASP A 68 8.83 33.00 7.24
C ASP A 68 9.56 33.42 5.96
N LEU A 69 9.06 34.45 5.31
CA LEU A 69 9.62 34.93 4.05
C LEU A 69 11.05 35.47 4.19
N ALA A 70 11.49 35.83 5.41
CA ALA A 70 12.89 36.22 5.65
C ALA A 70 13.83 35.00 5.54
N GLN A 71 13.32 33.80 5.81
CA GLN A 71 14.03 32.52 5.71
C GLN A 71 13.71 31.76 4.40
N ARG A 72 13.22 32.47 3.37
CA ARG A 72 12.87 31.87 2.08
C ARG A 72 14.09 31.20 1.44
N LEU A 73 13.94 29.93 1.03
CA LEU A 73 14.96 29.12 0.34
C LEU A 73 16.30 29.06 1.12
N ALA A 74 16.25 29.15 2.45
CA ALA A 74 17.43 29.03 3.28
C ALA A 74 18.00 27.60 3.20
N ALA A 75 19.33 27.52 3.10
CA ALA A 75 20.04 26.24 3.05
C ALA A 75 19.87 25.44 4.37
N PRO A 76 20.10 24.12 4.34
CA PRO A 76 20.13 23.31 5.54
C PRO A 76 21.04 23.91 6.63
N SER A 77 20.51 24.07 7.84
CA SER A 77 21.16 24.68 8.98
C SER A 77 20.74 23.98 10.28
N PRO A 78 21.38 24.28 11.43
CA PRO A 78 20.95 23.75 12.73
C PRO A 78 19.50 24.12 13.10
N GLU A 79 19.00 25.28 12.62
CA GLU A 79 17.64 25.74 12.82
C GLU A 79 16.64 25.08 11.86
N HIS A 80 17.10 24.80 10.63
CA HIS A 80 16.31 24.15 9.56
C HIS A 80 17.10 23.00 8.97
N TRP A 81 16.99 21.80 9.56
CA TRP A 81 17.82 20.65 9.21
C TRP A 81 17.80 20.30 7.73
N PHE A 82 16.67 20.48 7.07
CA PHE A 82 16.51 20.21 5.64
C PHE A 82 16.36 21.51 4.82
N GLY A 83 16.62 22.67 5.44
CA GLY A 83 16.40 23.97 4.83
C GLY A 83 14.92 24.33 4.77
N THR A 84 14.63 25.39 4.01
CA THR A 84 13.27 25.92 3.86
C THR A 84 12.84 25.98 2.39
N ASP A 85 11.54 26.04 2.18
CA ASP A 85 10.94 26.13 0.86
C ASP A 85 10.76 27.61 0.38
N GLU A 86 10.08 27.81 -0.74
CA GLU A 86 9.81 29.11 -1.36
C GLU A 86 8.96 30.07 -0.50
N LEU A 87 8.31 29.57 0.54
CA LEU A 87 7.53 30.36 1.50
C LEU A 87 8.22 30.43 2.87
N GLY A 88 9.48 29.97 2.96
CA GLY A 88 10.22 29.90 4.23
C GLY A 88 9.68 28.84 5.20
N ARG A 89 8.93 27.85 4.71
CA ARG A 89 8.41 26.76 5.54
C ARG A 89 9.50 25.69 5.72
N ASP A 90 9.62 25.13 6.91
CA ASP A 90 10.60 24.11 7.22
C ASP A 90 10.35 22.80 6.48
N ILE A 91 11.32 22.35 5.66
CA ILE A 91 11.18 21.14 4.84
C ILE A 91 11.22 19.87 5.69
N TYR A 92 11.95 19.84 6.83
CA TYR A 92 11.97 18.70 7.72
C TYR A 92 10.60 18.45 8.33
N ALA A 93 9.97 19.48 8.92
CA ALA A 93 8.62 19.39 9.45
C ALA A 93 7.62 18.98 8.35
N ARG A 94 7.70 19.57 7.17
CA ARG A 94 6.83 19.22 6.03
C ARG A 94 7.03 17.79 5.56
N THR A 95 8.26 17.27 5.56
CA THR A 95 8.54 15.88 5.20
C THR A 95 7.93 14.89 6.21
N LEU A 96 8.02 15.19 7.51
CA LEU A 96 7.38 14.40 8.57
C LEU A 96 5.85 14.37 8.44
N TYR A 97 5.23 15.53 8.23
CA TYR A 97 3.78 15.61 8.06
C TYR A 97 3.31 15.01 6.73
N GLY A 98 4.14 15.07 5.69
CA GLY A 98 3.91 14.42 4.40
C GLY A 98 3.81 12.90 4.52
N ALA A 99 4.51 12.29 5.47
CA ALA A 99 4.38 10.88 5.80
C ALA A 99 2.94 10.49 6.18
N ARG A 100 2.23 11.36 6.91
CA ARG A 100 0.80 11.15 7.27
C ARG A 100 -0.08 11.13 6.04
N VAL A 101 0.12 12.09 5.14
CA VAL A 101 -0.67 12.18 3.90
C VAL A 101 -0.45 10.94 3.04
N THR A 102 0.82 10.54 2.88
CA THR A 102 1.19 9.33 2.13
C THR A 102 0.55 8.08 2.72
N LEU A 103 0.65 7.86 4.04
CA LEU A 103 0.00 6.72 4.71
C LEU A 103 -1.52 6.76 4.57
N THR A 104 -2.13 7.93 4.71
CA THR A 104 -3.58 8.10 4.54
C THR A 104 -4.03 7.67 3.15
N ILE A 105 -3.33 8.13 2.11
CA ILE A 105 -3.64 7.73 0.72
C ILE A 105 -3.50 6.22 0.54
N VAL A 106 -2.37 5.64 0.99
CA VAL A 106 -2.12 4.19 0.86
C VAL A 106 -3.21 3.37 1.56
N VAL A 107 -3.59 3.75 2.79
CA VAL A 107 -4.63 3.05 3.56
C VAL A 107 -5.99 3.18 2.88
N LEU A 108 -6.40 4.41 2.50
CA LEU A 108 -7.69 4.64 1.87
C LEU A 108 -7.82 3.90 0.54
N VAL A 109 -6.80 3.97 -0.31
CA VAL A 109 -6.79 3.20 -1.57
C VAL A 109 -6.88 1.70 -1.29
N SER A 110 -6.12 1.18 -0.32
CA SER A 110 -6.13 -0.25 0.04
C SER A 110 -7.50 -0.72 0.51
N VAL A 111 -8.17 0.07 1.35
CA VAL A 111 -9.52 -0.23 1.87
C VAL A 111 -10.56 -0.26 0.75
N VAL A 112 -10.35 0.46 -0.34
CA VAL A 112 -11.27 0.47 -1.50
C VAL A 112 -10.94 -0.65 -2.48
N VAL A 113 -9.67 -0.79 -2.88
CA VAL A 113 -9.30 -1.70 -3.98
C VAL A 113 -9.38 -3.17 -3.60
N VAL A 114 -9.05 -3.52 -2.34
CA VAL A 114 -9.04 -4.91 -1.90
C VAL A 114 -10.47 -5.50 -1.89
N PRO A 115 -11.48 -4.88 -1.26
CA PRO A 115 -12.84 -5.40 -1.30
C PRO A 115 -13.43 -5.46 -2.70
N ILE A 116 -13.21 -4.43 -3.54
CA ILE A 116 -13.71 -4.40 -4.92
C ILE A 116 -13.05 -5.53 -5.73
N GLY A 117 -11.73 -5.66 -5.67
CA GLY A 117 -11.01 -6.71 -6.38
C GLY A 117 -11.41 -8.11 -5.93
N LEU A 118 -11.54 -8.34 -4.62
CA LEU A 118 -12.04 -9.60 -4.07
C LEU A 118 -13.46 -9.90 -4.55
N ALA A 119 -14.38 -8.94 -4.47
CA ALA A 119 -15.76 -9.14 -4.87
C ALA A 119 -15.86 -9.49 -6.37
N VAL A 120 -15.24 -8.68 -7.23
CA VAL A 120 -15.26 -8.91 -8.69
C VAL A 120 -14.58 -10.23 -9.05
N GLY A 121 -13.39 -10.49 -8.49
CA GLY A 121 -12.61 -11.69 -8.82
C GLY A 121 -13.26 -12.97 -8.32
N THR A 122 -13.77 -12.99 -7.07
CA THR A 122 -14.41 -14.18 -6.52
C THR A 122 -15.75 -14.48 -7.20
N VAL A 123 -16.53 -13.46 -7.53
CA VAL A 123 -17.78 -13.63 -8.29
C VAL A 123 -17.47 -14.16 -9.69
N ALA A 124 -16.52 -13.57 -10.41
CA ALA A 124 -16.13 -14.03 -11.74
C ALA A 124 -15.64 -15.50 -11.71
N GLY A 125 -14.72 -15.82 -10.80
CA GLY A 125 -14.12 -17.16 -10.69
C GLY A 125 -15.11 -18.25 -10.24
N TYR A 126 -16.08 -17.89 -9.39
CA TYR A 126 -17.04 -18.87 -8.86
C TYR A 126 -18.17 -19.17 -9.84
N PHE A 127 -18.81 -18.15 -10.42
CA PHE A 127 -19.94 -18.34 -11.32
C PHE A 127 -19.52 -18.76 -12.74
N GLY A 128 -18.34 -18.31 -13.19
CA GLY A 128 -17.85 -18.65 -14.53
C GLY A 128 -18.74 -18.12 -15.66
N GLY A 129 -18.65 -18.76 -16.83
CA GLY A 129 -19.52 -18.52 -17.97
C GLY A 129 -19.58 -17.04 -18.40
N TRP A 130 -20.79 -16.53 -18.65
CA TRP A 130 -20.97 -15.13 -19.09
C TRP A 130 -20.64 -14.09 -18.02
N VAL A 131 -20.84 -14.42 -16.71
CA VAL A 131 -20.50 -13.54 -15.59
C VAL A 131 -19.01 -13.28 -15.58
N ASP A 132 -18.20 -14.33 -15.68
CA ASP A 132 -16.76 -14.24 -15.80
C ASP A 132 -16.35 -13.45 -17.05
N ALA A 133 -16.94 -13.77 -18.20
CA ALA A 133 -16.61 -13.10 -19.46
C ALA A 133 -16.86 -11.58 -19.41
N VAL A 134 -17.98 -11.15 -18.83
CA VAL A 134 -18.30 -9.71 -18.69
C VAL A 134 -17.39 -9.01 -17.70
N LEU A 135 -17.23 -9.57 -16.48
CA LEU A 135 -16.42 -8.96 -15.44
C LEU A 135 -14.94 -8.88 -15.85
N MET A 136 -14.42 -9.91 -16.50
CA MET A 136 -13.04 -9.88 -17.00
C MET A 136 -12.88 -8.97 -18.21
N ARG A 137 -13.89 -8.81 -19.07
CA ARG A 137 -13.82 -7.82 -20.15
C ARG A 137 -13.70 -6.40 -19.62
N VAL A 138 -14.50 -6.05 -18.58
CA VAL A 138 -14.36 -4.76 -17.91
C VAL A 138 -12.98 -4.61 -17.29
N THR A 139 -12.51 -5.63 -16.58
CA THR A 139 -11.16 -5.67 -15.99
C THR A 139 -10.07 -5.44 -17.04
N ASP A 140 -10.19 -6.09 -18.20
CA ASP A 140 -9.23 -5.98 -19.30
C ASP A 140 -9.21 -4.59 -19.94
N ILE A 141 -10.37 -3.93 -20.05
CA ILE A 141 -10.44 -2.53 -20.53
C ILE A 141 -9.60 -1.62 -19.63
N PHE A 142 -9.73 -1.71 -18.31
CA PHE A 142 -8.93 -0.90 -17.40
C PHE A 142 -7.43 -1.22 -17.50
N LEU A 143 -7.06 -2.49 -17.66
CA LEU A 143 -5.67 -2.93 -17.76
C LEU A 143 -5.03 -2.66 -19.13
N ALA A 144 -5.81 -2.31 -20.15
CA ALA A 144 -5.30 -1.94 -21.46
C ALA A 144 -4.62 -0.55 -21.45
N PHE A 145 -4.92 0.29 -20.47
CA PHE A 145 -4.33 1.61 -20.34
C PHE A 145 -3.15 1.62 -19.34
N PRO A 146 -2.11 2.42 -19.60
CA PRO A 146 -1.08 2.69 -18.57
C PRO A 146 -1.73 3.28 -17.31
N ARG A 147 -1.52 2.61 -16.16
CA ARG A 147 -2.17 2.93 -14.89
C ARG A 147 -2.08 4.42 -14.51
N LEU A 148 -0.88 5.01 -14.62
CA LEU A 148 -0.66 6.43 -14.28
C LEU A 148 -1.46 7.36 -15.21
N VAL A 149 -1.49 7.06 -16.50
CA VAL A 149 -2.22 7.89 -17.49
C VAL A 149 -3.72 7.86 -17.22
N LEU A 150 -4.25 6.67 -16.91
CA LEU A 150 -5.66 6.51 -16.59
C LEU A 150 -6.02 7.19 -15.24
N ALA A 151 -5.14 7.08 -14.22
CA ALA A 151 -5.31 7.78 -12.95
C ALA A 151 -5.29 9.30 -13.12
N LEU A 152 -4.41 9.83 -13.97
CA LEU A 152 -4.36 11.26 -14.33
C LEU A 152 -5.66 11.71 -15.00
N ALA A 153 -6.19 10.92 -15.94
CA ALA A 153 -7.45 11.25 -16.62
C ALA A 153 -8.62 11.34 -15.63
N PHE A 154 -8.73 10.36 -14.72
CA PHE A 154 -9.78 10.40 -13.68
C PHE A 154 -9.57 11.54 -12.69
N ALA A 155 -8.34 11.78 -12.22
CA ALA A 155 -8.05 12.87 -11.30
C ALA A 155 -8.32 14.24 -11.94
N ALA A 156 -7.99 14.43 -13.21
CA ALA A 156 -8.29 15.65 -13.95
C ALA A 156 -9.80 15.88 -14.11
N ALA A 157 -10.59 14.80 -14.33
CA ALA A 157 -12.04 14.88 -14.44
C ALA A 157 -12.73 15.16 -13.09
N LEU A 158 -12.19 14.64 -11.99
CA LEU A 158 -12.74 14.81 -10.64
C LEU A 158 -12.29 16.15 -10.00
N GLY A 159 -11.18 16.71 -10.47
CA GLY A 159 -10.54 17.90 -9.91
C GLY A 159 -9.49 17.58 -8.84
N PRO A 160 -8.71 18.61 -8.43
CA PRO A 160 -7.67 18.46 -7.44
C PRO A 160 -8.21 18.07 -6.06
N GLY A 161 -7.41 17.32 -5.29
CA GLY A 161 -7.75 16.94 -3.91
C GLY A 161 -7.30 15.52 -3.56
N ILE A 162 -7.03 15.27 -2.27
CA ILE A 162 -6.62 13.95 -1.76
C ILE A 162 -7.71 12.91 -2.04
N GLU A 163 -8.97 13.25 -1.77
CA GLU A 163 -10.11 12.34 -1.95
C GLU A 163 -10.26 11.93 -3.41
N ASN A 164 -10.18 12.89 -4.33
CA ASN A 164 -10.25 12.66 -5.77
C ASN A 164 -9.06 11.83 -6.26
N ALA A 165 -7.87 12.09 -5.74
CA ALA A 165 -6.68 11.27 -6.03
C ALA A 165 -6.86 9.83 -5.55
N VAL A 166 -7.39 9.61 -4.33
CA VAL A 166 -7.70 8.28 -3.80
C VAL A 166 -8.71 7.56 -4.70
N ILE A 167 -9.78 8.22 -5.12
CA ILE A 167 -10.78 7.65 -6.03
C ILE A 167 -10.13 7.28 -7.37
N ALA A 168 -9.37 8.20 -7.97
CA ALA A 168 -8.72 7.98 -9.26
C ALA A 168 -7.73 6.80 -9.22
N ILE A 169 -6.91 6.71 -8.17
CA ILE A 169 -5.98 5.60 -7.97
C ILE A 169 -6.75 4.30 -7.74
N SER A 170 -7.82 4.32 -6.96
CA SER A 170 -8.63 3.14 -6.65
C SER A 170 -9.31 2.60 -7.89
N LEU A 171 -9.90 3.46 -8.72
CA LEU A 171 -10.55 3.09 -9.99
C LEU A 171 -9.59 2.40 -10.97
N THR A 172 -8.30 2.72 -10.90
CA THR A 172 -7.29 2.14 -11.80
C THR A 172 -6.58 0.92 -11.23
N SER A 173 -6.68 0.67 -9.93
CA SER A 173 -5.88 -0.36 -9.25
C SER A 173 -6.63 -1.67 -9.00
N TRP A 174 -7.95 -1.64 -8.76
CA TRP A 174 -8.75 -2.83 -8.44
C TRP A 174 -8.64 -3.98 -9.44
N PRO A 175 -8.41 -3.74 -10.78
CA PRO A 175 -8.40 -4.82 -11.76
C PRO A 175 -7.32 -5.89 -11.52
N ALA A 176 -6.14 -5.46 -11.04
CA ALA A 176 -5.06 -6.39 -10.72
C ALA A 176 -5.44 -7.35 -9.58
N TYR A 177 -6.16 -6.85 -8.59
CA TYR A 177 -6.66 -7.66 -7.46
C TYR A 177 -7.77 -8.61 -7.91
N ALA A 178 -8.67 -8.15 -8.78
CA ALA A 178 -9.73 -8.98 -9.35
C ALA A 178 -9.18 -10.19 -10.12
N ARG A 179 -8.12 -10.00 -10.93
CA ARG A 179 -7.47 -11.11 -11.64
C ARG A 179 -6.88 -12.15 -10.69
N ILE A 180 -6.22 -11.72 -9.63
CA ILE A 180 -5.64 -12.63 -8.64
C ILE A 180 -6.74 -13.38 -7.90
N ALA A 181 -7.74 -12.66 -7.37
CA ALA A 181 -8.85 -13.28 -6.66
C ALA A 181 -9.62 -14.27 -7.56
N ARG A 182 -9.80 -13.96 -8.85
CA ARG A 182 -10.38 -14.88 -9.83
C ARG A 182 -9.55 -16.15 -10.00
N SER A 183 -8.25 -16.01 -10.21
CA SER A 183 -7.34 -17.15 -10.40
C SER A 183 -7.36 -18.09 -9.21
N GLU A 184 -7.28 -17.57 -7.99
CA GLU A 184 -7.38 -18.32 -6.74
C GLU A 184 -8.76 -19.00 -6.62
N THR A 185 -9.83 -18.26 -6.92
CA THR A 185 -11.19 -18.79 -6.82
C THR A 185 -11.43 -19.95 -7.77
N LEU A 186 -10.91 -19.89 -8.99
CA LEU A 186 -11.02 -21.01 -9.96
C LEU A 186 -10.36 -22.28 -9.44
N ALA A 187 -9.23 -22.18 -8.75
CA ALA A 187 -8.55 -23.33 -8.15
C ALA A 187 -9.32 -23.85 -6.92
N ILE A 188 -9.74 -22.94 -6.03
CA ILE A 188 -10.47 -23.28 -4.79
C ILE A 188 -11.83 -23.91 -5.09
N ALA A 189 -12.61 -23.34 -6.02
CA ALA A 189 -13.97 -23.80 -6.33
C ALA A 189 -14.01 -25.23 -6.86
N ARG A 190 -12.92 -25.71 -7.46
CA ARG A 190 -12.78 -27.08 -7.98
C ARG A 190 -12.25 -28.10 -6.94
N SER A 191 -11.90 -27.65 -5.74
CA SER A 191 -11.36 -28.53 -4.70
C SER A 191 -12.44 -29.43 -4.11
N ASP A 192 -12.05 -30.66 -3.71
CA ASP A 192 -12.94 -31.63 -3.07
C ASP A 192 -13.57 -31.07 -1.80
N PHE A 193 -12.86 -30.20 -1.09
CA PHE A 193 -13.36 -29.50 0.09
C PHE A 193 -14.61 -28.67 -0.25
N ILE A 194 -14.56 -27.83 -1.28
CA ILE A 194 -15.72 -27.01 -1.69
C ILE A 194 -16.84 -27.89 -2.23
N GLN A 195 -16.53 -28.94 -3.00
CA GLN A 195 -17.54 -29.87 -3.49
C GLN A 195 -18.29 -30.53 -2.33
N SER A 196 -17.56 -30.92 -1.28
CA SER A 196 -18.18 -31.51 -0.06
C SER A 196 -19.11 -30.50 0.64
N VAL A 197 -18.72 -29.20 0.70
CA VAL A 197 -19.55 -28.14 1.29
C VAL A 197 -20.81 -27.87 0.44
N VAL A 198 -20.71 -27.97 -0.88
CA VAL A 198 -21.87 -27.88 -1.80
C VAL A 198 -22.83 -29.03 -1.57
N LEU A 199 -22.32 -30.29 -1.47
CA LEU A 199 -23.13 -31.46 -1.21
C LEU A 199 -23.87 -31.42 0.14
N GLN A 200 -23.30 -30.69 1.13
CA GLN A 200 -23.95 -30.43 2.42
C GLN A 200 -25.06 -29.37 2.35
N GLY A 201 -25.36 -28.83 1.15
CA GLY A 201 -26.42 -27.85 0.94
C GLY A 201 -26.07 -26.41 1.36
N ALA A 202 -24.78 -26.05 1.44
CA ALA A 202 -24.38 -24.69 1.74
C ALA A 202 -24.79 -23.71 0.63
N SER A 203 -25.37 -22.57 1.00
CA SER A 203 -25.70 -21.52 0.04
C SER A 203 -24.45 -20.90 -0.59
N THR A 204 -24.54 -20.42 -1.83
CA THR A 204 -23.46 -19.75 -2.57
C THR A 204 -22.82 -18.62 -1.78
N GLY A 205 -23.61 -17.79 -1.12
CA GLY A 205 -23.08 -16.70 -0.28
C GLY A 205 -22.22 -17.24 0.88
N ARG A 206 -22.65 -18.34 1.54
CA ARG A 206 -21.88 -18.98 2.59
C ARG A 206 -20.56 -19.54 2.06
N ILE A 207 -20.58 -20.17 0.88
CA ILE A 207 -19.37 -20.69 0.23
C ILE A 207 -18.39 -19.56 -0.06
N LEU A 208 -18.85 -18.49 -0.70
CA LEU A 208 -18.02 -17.36 -1.06
C LEU A 208 -17.42 -16.66 0.18
N PHE A 209 -18.26 -16.19 1.10
CA PHE A 209 -17.78 -15.38 2.22
C PHE A 209 -17.05 -16.16 3.31
N ARG A 210 -17.39 -17.44 3.52
CA ARG A 210 -16.84 -18.23 4.63
C ARG A 210 -15.71 -19.17 4.22
N HIS A 211 -15.61 -19.50 2.94
CA HIS A 211 -14.62 -20.46 2.45
C HIS A 211 -13.71 -19.88 1.37
N VAL A 212 -14.25 -19.27 0.31
CA VAL A 212 -13.45 -18.80 -0.84
C VAL A 212 -12.69 -17.50 -0.50
N VAL A 213 -13.38 -16.43 -0.09
CA VAL A 213 -12.78 -15.14 0.21
C VAL A 213 -11.64 -15.22 1.23
N PRO A 214 -11.79 -15.94 2.38
CA PRO A 214 -10.68 -16.08 3.35
C PRO A 214 -9.44 -16.78 2.78
N LEU A 215 -9.60 -17.70 1.84
CA LEU A 215 -8.48 -18.38 1.19
C LEU A 215 -7.78 -17.49 0.16
N CYS A 216 -8.52 -16.62 -0.53
CA CYS A 216 -7.96 -15.65 -1.47
C CYS A 216 -7.20 -14.51 -0.77
N LEU A 217 -7.50 -14.22 0.51
CA LEU A 217 -6.93 -13.08 1.23
C LEU A 217 -5.40 -13.10 1.27
N SER A 218 -4.77 -14.25 1.45
CA SER A 218 -3.31 -14.35 1.54
C SER A 218 -2.63 -13.81 0.28
N SER A 219 -3.04 -14.29 -0.89
CA SER A 219 -2.48 -13.85 -2.19
C SER A 219 -2.80 -12.37 -2.47
N VAL A 220 -3.99 -11.91 -2.08
CA VAL A 220 -4.39 -10.50 -2.25
C VAL A 220 -3.60 -9.58 -1.32
N ILE A 221 -3.30 -9.97 -0.09
CA ILE A 221 -2.47 -9.18 0.85
C ILE A 221 -1.04 -9.08 0.34
N VAL A 222 -0.44 -10.18 -0.14
CA VAL A 222 0.89 -10.15 -0.77
C VAL A 222 0.88 -9.21 -1.97
N ARG A 223 -0.15 -9.30 -2.82
CA ARG A 223 -0.29 -8.38 -3.95
C ARG A 223 -0.39 -6.93 -3.49
N LEU A 224 -1.16 -6.67 -2.43
CA LEU A 224 -1.32 -5.31 -1.89
C LEU A 224 0.01 -4.72 -1.44
N THR A 225 0.81 -5.46 -0.67
CA THR A 225 2.12 -4.98 -0.21
C THR A 225 3.06 -4.63 -1.36
N LEU A 226 3.09 -5.44 -2.41
CA LEU A 226 3.86 -5.15 -3.62
C LEU A 226 3.34 -3.93 -4.39
N ASP A 227 2.02 -3.67 -4.35
CA ASP A 227 1.41 -2.56 -5.08
C ASP A 227 1.47 -1.22 -4.32
N MET A 228 1.72 -1.24 -3.01
CA MET A 228 1.78 -0.03 -2.17
C MET A 228 2.81 0.99 -2.67
N ALA A 229 3.99 0.53 -3.11
CA ALA A 229 4.99 1.39 -3.73
C ALA A 229 4.45 2.07 -5.01
N GLY A 230 3.74 1.32 -5.85
CA GLY A 230 3.08 1.84 -7.05
C GLY A 230 1.98 2.86 -6.74
N ILE A 231 1.22 2.65 -5.66
CA ILE A 231 0.22 3.60 -5.16
C ILE A 231 0.89 4.90 -4.73
N ILE A 232 1.98 4.83 -3.96
CA ILE A 232 2.75 5.99 -3.50
C ILE A 232 3.30 6.78 -4.68
N LEU A 233 3.93 6.10 -5.65
CA LEU A 233 4.47 6.75 -6.85
C LEU A 233 3.36 7.40 -7.69
N THR A 234 2.20 6.76 -7.81
CA THR A 234 1.05 7.33 -8.54
C THR A 234 0.50 8.56 -7.81
N ALA A 235 0.36 8.48 -6.48
CA ALA A 235 -0.09 9.61 -5.66
C ALA A 235 0.86 10.79 -5.73
N ALA A 236 2.18 10.53 -5.61
CA ALA A 236 3.20 11.56 -5.76
C ALA A 236 3.21 12.17 -7.18
N GLY A 237 2.98 11.36 -8.22
CA GLY A 237 2.82 11.85 -9.60
C GLY A 237 1.60 12.76 -9.76
N LEU A 238 0.47 12.41 -9.16
CA LEU A 238 -0.72 13.26 -9.13
C LEU A 238 -0.46 14.57 -8.36
N GLY A 239 0.20 14.48 -7.19
CA GLY A 239 0.60 15.64 -6.39
C GLY A 239 1.56 16.56 -7.15
N PHE A 240 2.57 15.99 -7.82
CA PHE A 240 3.52 16.72 -8.67
C PHE A 240 2.83 17.50 -9.79
N LEU A 241 1.76 16.95 -10.36
CA LEU A 241 0.97 17.60 -11.43
C LEU A 241 -0.16 18.49 -10.90
N GLY A 242 -0.23 18.71 -9.58
CA GLY A 242 -1.22 19.58 -8.95
C GLY A 242 -2.62 18.98 -8.80
N LEU A 243 -2.79 17.67 -9.04
CA LEU A 243 -4.05 16.95 -8.92
C LEU A 243 -4.21 16.22 -7.58
N GLY A 244 -3.16 16.21 -6.74
CA GLY A 244 -3.15 15.64 -5.39
C GLY A 244 -3.61 16.60 -4.32
N ALA A 245 -2.99 16.47 -3.13
CA ALA A 245 -3.24 17.37 -2.01
C ALA A 245 -2.97 18.82 -2.38
N GLN A 246 -3.89 19.70 -1.97
CA GLN A 246 -3.78 21.12 -2.27
C GLN A 246 -3.06 21.87 -1.12
N PRO A 247 -2.34 22.97 -1.44
CA PRO A 247 -1.80 23.85 -0.42
C PRO A 247 -2.88 24.24 0.61
N PRO A 248 -2.52 24.38 1.91
CA PRO A 248 -1.17 24.37 2.46
C PRO A 248 -0.65 22.99 2.86
N THR A 249 -1.34 21.91 2.55
CA THR A 249 -1.03 20.54 2.96
C THR A 249 0.38 20.15 2.51
N ALA A 250 1.15 19.55 3.44
CA ALA A 250 2.44 18.97 3.12
C ALA A 250 2.23 17.60 2.45
N GLU A 251 2.50 17.50 1.15
CA GLU A 251 2.46 16.26 0.38
C GLU A 251 3.73 16.20 -0.49
N TRP A 252 4.41 15.05 -0.48
CA TRP A 252 5.75 14.94 -1.04
C TRP A 252 5.81 15.21 -2.55
N GLY A 253 4.81 14.78 -3.33
CA GLY A 253 4.77 15.04 -4.77
C GLY A 253 4.60 16.53 -5.08
N ALA A 254 3.71 17.22 -4.37
CA ALA A 254 3.54 18.66 -4.48
C ALA A 254 4.80 19.43 -4.03
N MET A 255 5.50 18.94 -2.99
CA MET A 255 6.78 19.52 -2.54
C MET A 255 7.88 19.37 -3.60
N VAL A 256 7.97 18.22 -4.26
CA VAL A 256 8.90 18.02 -5.40
C VAL A 256 8.56 19.01 -6.54
N SER A 257 7.27 19.19 -6.83
CA SER A 257 6.82 20.11 -7.88
C SER A 257 7.22 21.55 -7.60
N SER A 258 7.04 22.04 -6.37
CA SER A 258 7.41 23.41 -5.99
C SER A 258 8.93 23.62 -6.00
N GLY A 259 9.72 22.60 -5.70
CA GLY A 259 11.18 22.69 -5.76
C GLY A 259 11.80 22.56 -7.16
N ARG A 260 10.99 22.21 -8.18
CA ARG A 260 11.48 21.97 -9.54
C ARG A 260 12.19 23.18 -10.14
N ASP A 261 11.64 24.36 -9.95
CA ASP A 261 12.12 25.58 -10.60
C ASP A 261 13.41 26.13 -9.97
N VAL A 262 13.76 25.66 -8.78
CA VAL A 262 14.94 26.07 -8.01
C VAL A 262 15.97 24.95 -7.80
N ILE A 263 15.79 23.81 -8.46
CA ILE A 263 16.55 22.57 -8.17
C ILE A 263 18.06 22.71 -8.40
N LEU A 264 18.49 23.58 -9.30
CA LEU A 264 19.91 23.78 -9.61
C LEU A 264 20.65 24.53 -8.51
N ASP A 265 19.97 25.47 -7.84
CA ASP A 265 20.57 26.32 -6.82
C ASP A 265 20.19 25.86 -5.40
N GLN A 266 18.93 25.42 -5.20
CA GLN A 266 18.37 24.98 -3.93
C GLN A 266 17.88 23.51 -4.03
N TRP A 267 18.81 22.62 -4.30
CA TRP A 267 18.54 21.20 -4.55
C TRP A 267 17.73 20.51 -3.43
N TRP A 268 17.88 20.94 -2.18
CA TRP A 268 17.23 20.34 -1.02
C TRP A 268 15.70 20.41 -1.09
N VAL A 269 15.14 21.45 -1.73
CA VAL A 269 13.69 21.68 -1.78
C VAL A 269 12.95 20.54 -2.50
N ALA A 270 13.50 20.05 -3.61
CA ALA A 270 12.91 18.94 -4.38
C ALA A 270 13.50 17.57 -4.00
N THR A 271 14.82 17.52 -3.72
CA THR A 271 15.51 16.22 -3.52
C THR A 271 15.08 15.55 -2.23
N ILE A 272 14.89 16.29 -1.14
CA ILE A 272 14.54 15.69 0.16
C ILE A 272 13.17 15.03 0.13
N PRO A 273 12.06 15.66 -0.32
CA PRO A 273 10.80 14.95 -0.47
C PRO A 273 10.86 13.85 -1.53
N GLY A 274 11.65 14.01 -2.60
CA GLY A 274 11.91 12.98 -3.59
C GLY A 274 12.58 11.73 -2.99
N LEU A 275 13.58 11.92 -2.11
CA LEU A 275 14.22 10.83 -1.36
C LEU A 275 13.24 10.15 -0.39
N ALA A 276 12.34 10.90 0.25
CA ALA A 276 11.30 10.32 1.10
C ALA A 276 10.39 9.38 0.30
N ILE A 277 9.92 9.80 -0.89
CA ILE A 277 9.14 8.95 -1.80
C ILE A 277 9.94 7.70 -2.18
N PHE A 278 11.20 7.86 -2.57
CA PHE A 278 12.06 6.76 -2.99
C PHE A 278 12.28 5.73 -1.87
N ILE A 279 12.69 6.17 -0.68
CA ILE A 279 12.99 5.30 0.47
C ILE A 279 11.73 4.52 0.88
N VAL A 280 10.58 5.20 0.97
CA VAL A 280 9.34 4.55 1.39
C VAL A 280 8.83 3.58 0.34
N SER A 281 8.90 3.92 -0.94
CA SER A 281 8.55 3.00 -2.03
C SER A 281 9.46 1.78 -2.05
N LEU A 282 10.77 1.97 -1.84
CA LEU A 282 11.73 0.88 -1.69
C LEU A 282 11.37 -0.01 -0.50
N GLY A 283 11.03 0.60 0.65
CA GLY A 283 10.62 -0.13 1.85
C GLY A 283 9.42 -1.04 1.62
N PHE A 284 8.38 -0.55 0.94
CA PHE A 284 7.21 -1.37 0.60
C PHE A 284 7.53 -2.46 -0.42
N ASN A 285 8.37 -2.20 -1.41
CA ASN A 285 8.80 -3.23 -2.36
C ASN A 285 9.59 -4.35 -1.65
N LEU A 286 10.60 -4.00 -0.83
CA LEU A 286 11.37 -4.99 -0.06
C LEU A 286 10.49 -5.80 0.89
N LEU A 287 9.54 -5.16 1.56
CA LEU A 287 8.59 -5.84 2.42
C LEU A 287 7.67 -6.78 1.63
N GLY A 288 7.18 -6.33 0.48
CA GLY A 288 6.32 -7.13 -0.39
C GLY A 288 7.02 -8.36 -0.96
N ASP A 289 8.24 -8.20 -1.45
CA ASP A 289 9.07 -9.31 -1.94
C ASP A 289 9.36 -10.32 -0.82
N GLY A 290 9.75 -9.83 0.35
CA GLY A 290 10.00 -10.67 1.50
C GLY A 290 8.74 -11.41 2.00
N LEU A 291 7.58 -10.78 1.99
CA LEU A 291 6.31 -11.44 2.30
C LEU A 291 5.95 -12.50 1.25
N ARG A 292 6.19 -12.22 -0.02
CA ARG A 292 5.99 -13.20 -1.10
C ARG A 292 6.82 -14.45 -0.86
N ASP A 293 8.11 -14.30 -0.55
CA ASP A 293 9.01 -15.42 -0.29
C ASP A 293 8.57 -16.26 0.92
N VAL A 294 8.09 -15.59 1.98
CA VAL A 294 7.60 -16.24 3.21
C VAL A 294 6.31 -17.01 2.97
N PHE A 295 5.42 -16.52 2.10
CA PHE A 295 4.12 -17.15 1.79
C PHE A 295 4.17 -18.08 0.58
N ASP A 296 5.29 -18.17 -0.16
CA ASP A 296 5.43 -19.11 -1.27
C ASP A 296 5.59 -20.56 -0.75
N PRO A 297 4.64 -21.47 -1.09
CA PRO A 297 4.72 -22.87 -0.66
C PRO A 297 5.91 -23.63 -1.21
N LYS A 298 6.56 -23.13 -2.29
CA LYS A 298 7.68 -23.78 -2.96
C LYS A 298 9.04 -23.50 -2.30
N SER A 299 9.08 -22.59 -1.34
CA SER A 299 10.31 -22.25 -0.60
C SER A 299 10.54 -23.12 0.64
N ARG A 300 9.69 -24.14 0.86
CA ARG A 300 9.76 -25.09 1.99
C ARG A 300 10.20 -26.46 1.56
#